data_5421f0527e118c3a579c99b1b72fff9f
#
_entry.id   5421f0527e118c3a579c99b1b72fff9f
#
_cell.length_a   1.000
_cell.length_b   1.000
_cell.length_c   1.000
_cell.angle_alpha   90.00
_cell.angle_beta   90.00
_cell.angle_gamma   90.00
#
_symmetry.space_group_name_H-M   'P 1'
#
loop_
_entity.id
_entity.type
_entity.pdbx_description
1 polymer ?
#
loop_
_entity_poly.entity_id
_entity_poly.type
_entity_poly.pdbx_seq_one_letter_code
_entity_poly.pdbx_strand_id
1 'polypeptide(L)'
;MFLQQLGRGLRRHERKDCVTVLDFIGQSHRQFRFDLRYRAVTGTTRTEVEKQVQLGFPFLPAGCSMQLDRVATQIVLGNLKSAIPSRRPAMVRELMALAGARSASGRRITLPDFLQEAGLELEDVYRSGSWSGLQRDARLEVPAPGPYETLIGDRLAGLLHVDDPLRLEAYERLAASASVIQRTDADRRLVTGFHFAAIPSKIAPKTLAESVALLHAHPAIVEELRELIPLLDERSEHLTYPLDLARPTGSPLRVPLSVHARHTVDDVLTAFGMLDFNKTAWKQTGVIRDEQTNSDLFFVTLEKSEREYSPSTLYKDYAISPTLFHWESQSTTTQRSKTGQRYIHHRNRGGHILLFVRPRKKQDGRTMPYTFIGPADYVSHKGDRPISFVWKLQRPMPADFFRQAKVASG
;
A
#
# COMPACT_ATOMS: atom_id res chain seq x y z
N MET A 1 -22.31 -1.58 -15.40
CA MET A 1 -22.79 -1.35 -16.79
C MET A 1 -21.71 -0.74 -17.68
N PHE A 2 -21.06 0.40 -17.37
CA PHE A 2 -20.06 1.05 -18.23
C PHE A 2 -18.86 0.15 -18.60
N LEU A 3 -18.19 -0.48 -17.63
CA LEU A 3 -17.08 -1.40 -17.88
C LEU A 3 -17.47 -2.62 -18.71
N GLN A 4 -18.69 -3.13 -18.54
CA GLN A 4 -19.19 -4.25 -19.35
C GLN A 4 -19.42 -3.85 -20.81
N GLN A 5 -19.91 -2.64 -21.05
CA GLN A 5 -20.07 -2.09 -22.40
C GLN A 5 -18.70 -1.87 -23.06
N LEU A 6 -17.76 -1.27 -22.34
CA LEU A 6 -16.39 -1.06 -22.77
C LEU A 6 -15.71 -2.41 -23.08
N GLY A 7 -15.83 -3.40 -22.19
CA GLY A 7 -15.26 -4.74 -22.36
C GLY A 7 -15.83 -5.49 -23.56
N ARG A 8 -17.11 -5.30 -23.89
CA ARG A 8 -17.68 -5.84 -25.13
C ARG A 8 -17.06 -5.19 -26.36
N GLY A 9 -16.85 -3.87 -26.31
CA GLY A 9 -16.18 -3.12 -27.37
C GLY A 9 -14.71 -3.52 -27.55
N LEU A 10 -14.00 -3.90 -26.50
CA LEU A 10 -12.58 -4.24 -26.52
C LEU A 10 -12.28 -5.71 -26.89
N ARG A 11 -13.29 -6.55 -27.14
CA ARG A 11 -13.06 -7.93 -27.61
C ARG A 11 -12.29 -7.94 -28.92
N ARG A 12 -11.25 -8.77 -28.99
CA ARG A 12 -10.43 -8.94 -30.18
C ARG A 12 -11.28 -9.55 -31.32
N HIS A 13 -11.13 -8.99 -32.52
CA HIS A 13 -11.74 -9.49 -33.75
C HIS A 13 -10.78 -9.24 -34.92
N GLU A 14 -10.65 -10.19 -35.83
CA GLU A 14 -9.65 -10.16 -36.93
C GLU A 14 -9.74 -8.93 -37.86
N ARG A 15 -10.89 -8.25 -37.91
CA ARG A 15 -11.13 -7.05 -38.75
C ARG A 15 -11.21 -5.77 -37.92
N LYS A 16 -10.57 -5.73 -36.75
CA LYS A 16 -10.73 -4.61 -35.81
C LYS A 16 -9.37 -4.15 -35.29
N ASP A 17 -8.91 -3.03 -35.80
CA ASP A 17 -7.63 -2.44 -35.43
C ASP A 17 -7.73 -1.59 -34.17
N CYS A 18 -8.86 -0.90 -33.97
CA CYS A 18 -9.10 -0.06 -32.79
C CYS A 18 -10.59 0.03 -32.42
N VAL A 19 -10.87 0.58 -31.25
CA VAL A 19 -12.20 0.95 -30.77
C VAL A 19 -12.20 2.42 -30.40
N THR A 20 -13.05 3.20 -31.04
CA THR A 20 -13.32 4.57 -30.64
C THR A 20 -14.60 4.60 -29.80
N VAL A 21 -14.48 5.11 -28.56
CA VAL A 21 -15.61 5.30 -27.66
C VAL A 21 -15.92 6.80 -27.60
N LEU A 22 -17.09 7.19 -28.06
CA LEU A 22 -17.61 8.55 -27.91
C LEU A 22 -18.51 8.60 -26.68
N ASP A 23 -18.11 9.40 -25.69
CA ASP A 23 -18.85 9.59 -24.45
C ASP A 23 -19.41 11.00 -24.40
N PHE A 24 -20.72 11.14 -24.45
CA PHE A 24 -21.39 12.43 -24.41
C PHE A 24 -21.66 12.83 -22.96
N ILE A 25 -20.87 13.78 -22.47
CA ILE A 25 -21.02 14.36 -21.13
C ILE A 25 -22.03 15.51 -21.24
N GLY A 26 -23.30 15.21 -20.97
CA GLY A 26 -24.36 16.22 -20.88
C GLY A 26 -24.29 17.01 -19.56
N GLN A 27 -25.28 17.89 -19.32
CA GLN A 27 -25.48 18.49 -17.99
C GLN A 27 -25.92 17.39 -17.01
N SER A 28 -24.92 16.65 -16.53
CA SER A 28 -25.15 15.54 -15.60
C SER A 28 -25.54 16.10 -14.22
N HIS A 29 -26.48 15.43 -13.58
CA HIS A 29 -26.87 15.70 -12.20
C HIS A 29 -25.60 15.79 -11.34
N ARG A 30 -25.57 16.70 -10.32
CA ARG A 30 -24.44 16.86 -9.37
C ARG A 30 -24.00 15.57 -8.69
N GLN A 31 -24.84 14.53 -8.71
CA GLN A 31 -24.59 13.20 -8.15
C GLN A 31 -23.96 12.20 -9.13
N PHE A 32 -23.66 12.60 -10.37
CA PHE A 32 -23.01 11.69 -11.30
C PHE A 32 -21.54 11.48 -10.93
N ARG A 33 -21.18 10.23 -10.71
CA ARG A 33 -19.85 9.80 -10.18
C ARG A 33 -18.86 9.59 -11.31
N PHE A 34 -18.33 10.69 -11.87
CA PHE A 34 -17.25 10.63 -12.86
C PHE A 34 -15.96 10.01 -12.31
N ASP A 35 -15.69 10.21 -11.01
CA ASP A 35 -14.54 9.62 -10.34
C ASP A 35 -14.53 8.11 -10.43
N LEU A 36 -15.62 7.42 -10.10
CA LEU A 36 -15.73 5.97 -10.22
C LEU A 36 -15.52 5.49 -11.65
N ARG A 37 -16.06 6.24 -12.62
CA ARG A 37 -15.97 5.89 -14.03
C ARG A 37 -14.53 5.99 -14.55
N TYR A 38 -13.84 7.07 -14.28
CA TYR A 38 -12.45 7.26 -14.72
C TYR A 38 -11.48 6.39 -13.94
N ARG A 39 -11.70 6.16 -12.66
CA ARG A 39 -10.91 5.23 -11.85
C ARG A 39 -10.99 3.81 -12.38
N ALA A 40 -12.18 3.36 -12.75
CA ALA A 40 -12.38 2.04 -13.36
C ALA A 40 -11.60 1.85 -14.67
N VAL A 41 -11.32 2.94 -15.41
CA VAL A 41 -10.53 2.92 -16.66
C VAL A 41 -9.04 3.11 -16.40
N THR A 42 -8.67 3.99 -15.45
CA THR A 42 -7.27 4.36 -15.20
C THR A 42 -6.60 3.52 -14.11
N GLY A 43 -7.39 2.82 -13.27
CA GLY A 43 -6.86 2.03 -12.15
C GLY A 43 -6.20 2.87 -11.05
N THR A 44 -6.54 4.18 -10.93
CA THR A 44 -5.86 5.11 -10.04
C THR A 44 -6.77 5.64 -8.93
N THR A 45 -6.19 6.27 -7.92
CA THR A 45 -6.95 6.94 -6.86
C THR A 45 -7.70 8.16 -7.41
N ARG A 46 -8.72 8.63 -6.69
CA ARG A 46 -9.49 9.81 -7.09
C ARG A 46 -8.62 11.05 -7.28
N THR A 47 -7.70 11.32 -6.36
CA THR A 47 -6.79 12.47 -6.44
C THR A 47 -5.90 12.39 -7.69
N GLU A 48 -5.51 11.18 -8.06
CA GLU A 48 -4.73 10.97 -9.28
C GLU A 48 -5.61 11.12 -10.54
N VAL A 49 -6.88 10.69 -10.51
CA VAL A 49 -7.84 10.95 -11.60
C VAL A 49 -8.00 12.45 -11.84
N GLU A 50 -8.10 13.28 -10.80
CA GLU A 50 -8.19 14.73 -10.93
C GLU A 50 -6.96 15.27 -11.67
N LYS A 51 -5.75 14.86 -11.29
CA LYS A 51 -4.51 15.24 -11.99
C LYS A 51 -4.48 14.73 -13.43
N GLN A 52 -4.88 13.49 -13.67
CA GLN A 52 -4.92 12.92 -15.02
C GLN A 52 -5.91 13.65 -15.92
N VAL A 53 -7.09 14.01 -15.40
CA VAL A 53 -8.06 14.85 -16.14
C VAL A 53 -7.45 16.22 -16.50
N GLN A 54 -6.74 16.85 -15.56
CA GLN A 54 -6.06 18.13 -15.80
C GLN A 54 -4.94 18.04 -16.84
N LEU A 55 -4.20 16.91 -16.86
CA LEU A 55 -3.05 16.67 -17.73
C LEU A 55 -3.40 15.96 -19.04
N GLY A 56 -4.68 15.66 -19.29
CA GLY A 56 -5.12 14.98 -20.51
C GLY A 56 -4.79 13.48 -20.56
N PHE A 57 -4.79 12.80 -19.42
CA PHE A 57 -4.53 11.36 -19.27
C PHE A 57 -3.19 10.86 -19.84
N PRO A 58 -2.05 11.38 -19.40
CA PRO A 58 -0.74 11.03 -19.94
C PRO A 58 -0.31 9.58 -19.64
N PHE A 59 -0.95 8.89 -18.70
CA PHE A 59 -0.52 7.58 -18.18
C PHE A 59 -1.47 6.42 -18.53
N LEU A 60 -2.00 6.43 -19.74
CA LEU A 60 -2.80 5.32 -20.25
C LEU A 60 -1.89 4.20 -20.80
N PRO A 61 -2.38 2.94 -20.83
CA PRO A 61 -1.67 1.84 -21.48
C PRO A 61 -1.28 2.16 -22.92
N ALA A 62 -0.16 1.60 -23.39
CA ALA A 62 0.32 1.79 -24.75
C ALA A 62 -0.78 1.45 -25.77
N GLY A 63 -1.02 2.35 -26.73
CA GLY A 63 -2.08 2.21 -27.73
C GLY A 63 -3.47 2.71 -27.27
N CYS A 64 -3.59 3.21 -26.05
CA CYS A 64 -4.80 3.86 -25.54
C CYS A 64 -4.62 5.37 -25.50
N SER A 65 -5.65 6.12 -25.88
CA SER A 65 -5.72 7.56 -25.73
C SER A 65 -7.10 7.96 -25.20
N MET A 66 -7.15 9.02 -24.37
CA MET A 66 -8.38 9.61 -23.87
C MET A 66 -8.28 11.10 -23.96
N GLN A 67 -9.27 11.75 -24.52
CA GLN A 67 -9.33 13.20 -24.64
C GLN A 67 -10.69 13.69 -24.17
N LEU A 68 -10.69 14.73 -23.36
CA LEU A 68 -11.89 15.48 -22.99
C LEU A 68 -11.80 16.86 -23.66
N ASP A 69 -12.90 17.31 -24.22
CA ASP A 69 -12.97 18.71 -24.61
C ASP A 69 -12.93 19.65 -23.40
N ARG A 70 -12.76 20.93 -23.63
CA ARG A 70 -12.63 21.95 -22.58
C ARG A 70 -13.85 22.00 -21.66
N VAL A 71 -15.06 21.84 -22.23
CA VAL A 71 -16.32 21.91 -21.47
C VAL A 71 -16.47 20.63 -20.63
N ALA A 72 -16.26 19.48 -21.22
CA ALA A 72 -16.26 18.20 -20.53
C ALA A 72 -15.23 18.16 -19.39
N THR A 73 -14.00 18.66 -19.63
CA THR A 73 -12.97 18.77 -18.59
C THR A 73 -13.43 19.61 -17.40
N GLN A 74 -14.06 20.75 -17.64
CA GLN A 74 -14.57 21.64 -16.57
C GLN A 74 -15.71 20.98 -15.80
N ILE A 75 -16.65 20.31 -16.48
CA ILE A 75 -17.76 19.60 -15.86
C ILE A 75 -17.24 18.45 -14.98
N VAL A 76 -16.31 17.64 -15.49
CA VAL A 76 -15.71 16.53 -14.77
C VAL A 76 -14.95 17.00 -13.55
N LEU A 77 -14.07 18.02 -13.69
CA LEU A 77 -13.30 18.57 -12.56
C LEU A 77 -14.22 19.21 -11.51
N GLY A 78 -15.25 19.94 -11.93
CA GLY A 78 -16.25 20.52 -11.03
C GLY A 78 -16.99 19.43 -10.25
N ASN A 79 -17.34 18.34 -10.90
CA ASN A 79 -18.03 17.19 -10.31
C ASN A 79 -17.11 16.42 -9.36
N LEU A 80 -15.86 16.14 -9.76
CA LEU A 80 -14.85 15.50 -8.91
C LEU A 80 -14.62 16.27 -7.58
N LYS A 81 -14.69 17.59 -7.62
CA LYS A 81 -14.53 18.45 -6.43
C LYS A 81 -15.77 18.54 -5.55
N SER A 82 -16.96 18.49 -6.12
CA SER A 82 -18.21 18.79 -5.42
C SER A 82 -19.03 17.57 -5.00
N ALA A 83 -18.85 16.44 -5.65
CA ALA A 83 -19.77 15.29 -5.55
C ALA A 83 -19.56 14.39 -4.32
N ILE A 84 -18.47 14.57 -3.55
CA ILE A 84 -18.10 13.64 -2.48
C ILE A 84 -17.94 14.37 -1.16
N PRO A 85 -18.52 13.88 -0.07
CA PRO A 85 -18.31 14.40 1.27
C PRO A 85 -16.90 14.09 1.76
N SER A 86 -15.86 14.74 1.16
CA SER A 86 -14.45 14.48 1.51
C SER A 86 -14.01 15.13 2.83
N ARG A 87 -14.84 16.01 3.40
CA ARG A 87 -14.57 16.64 4.69
C ARG A 87 -15.39 15.97 5.79
N ARG A 88 -14.78 15.76 6.95
CA ARG A 88 -15.41 15.07 8.09
C ARG A 88 -16.84 15.55 8.41
N PRO A 89 -17.16 16.87 8.52
CA PRO A 89 -18.54 17.31 8.77
C PRO A 89 -19.54 16.92 7.67
N ALA A 90 -19.11 16.81 6.43
CA ALA A 90 -19.96 16.36 5.34
C ALA A 90 -20.19 14.84 5.39
N MET A 91 -19.16 14.06 5.70
CA MET A 91 -19.29 12.63 5.93
C MET A 91 -20.21 12.31 7.12
N VAL A 92 -20.12 13.07 8.21
CA VAL A 92 -21.02 12.93 9.36
C VAL A 92 -22.47 13.12 8.96
N ARG A 93 -22.79 14.19 8.23
CA ARG A 93 -24.17 14.44 7.75
C ARG A 93 -24.67 13.34 6.83
N GLU A 94 -23.83 12.87 5.91
CA GLU A 94 -24.17 11.78 4.99
C GLU A 94 -24.42 10.48 5.76
N LEU A 95 -23.54 10.16 6.71
CA LEU A 95 -23.70 8.97 7.56
C LEU A 95 -24.99 9.03 8.40
N MET A 96 -25.33 10.18 8.96
CA MET A 96 -26.58 10.37 9.69
C MET A 96 -27.81 10.14 8.79
N ALA A 97 -27.78 10.67 7.56
CA ALA A 97 -28.87 10.50 6.60
C ALA A 97 -29.08 9.04 6.21
N LEU A 98 -27.99 8.35 5.86
CA LEU A 98 -28.00 6.93 5.47
C LEU A 98 -28.40 6.03 6.64
N ALA A 99 -27.86 6.28 7.84
CA ALA A 99 -28.22 5.53 9.03
C ALA A 99 -29.70 5.71 9.41
N GLY A 100 -30.24 6.93 9.30
CA GLY A 100 -31.67 7.22 9.52
C GLY A 100 -32.55 6.46 8.55
N ALA A 101 -32.22 6.41 7.26
CA ALA A 101 -32.96 5.66 6.26
C ALA A 101 -32.93 4.13 6.52
N ARG A 102 -31.81 3.58 7.00
CA ARG A 102 -31.68 2.16 7.34
C ARG A 102 -32.31 1.77 8.68
N SER A 103 -32.30 2.66 9.64
CA SER A 103 -32.92 2.42 10.97
C SER A 103 -34.39 2.04 10.86
N ALA A 104 -35.10 2.56 9.86
CA ALA A 104 -36.48 2.17 9.56
C ALA A 104 -36.60 0.68 9.19
N SER A 105 -35.54 0.04 8.75
CA SER A 105 -35.46 -1.40 8.44
C SER A 105 -34.77 -2.25 9.53
N GLY A 106 -34.42 -1.65 10.68
CA GLY A 106 -33.75 -2.32 11.80
C GLY A 106 -32.31 -2.72 11.49
N ARG A 107 -31.68 -2.20 10.44
CA ARG A 107 -30.32 -2.55 10.01
C ARG A 107 -29.31 -1.46 10.40
N ARG A 108 -28.22 -1.88 11.06
CA ARG A 108 -27.06 -1.00 11.32
C ARG A 108 -26.31 -0.76 10.02
N ILE A 109 -25.82 0.47 9.80
CA ILE A 109 -24.92 0.80 8.70
C ILE A 109 -23.50 0.35 9.04
N THR A 110 -22.87 -0.37 8.13
CA THR A 110 -21.48 -0.84 8.26
C THR A 110 -20.52 0.03 7.45
N LEU A 111 -19.21 -0.10 7.66
CA LEU A 111 -18.20 0.61 6.87
C LEU A 111 -18.32 0.29 5.36
N PRO A 112 -18.44 -0.98 4.91
CA PRO A 112 -18.68 -1.30 3.51
C PRO A 112 -19.91 -0.61 2.92
N ASP A 113 -21.02 -0.64 3.67
CA ASP A 113 -22.26 0.02 3.25
C ASP A 113 -22.07 1.53 3.05
N PHE A 114 -21.42 2.18 4.02
CA PHE A 114 -21.17 3.62 3.97
C PHE A 114 -20.27 4.00 2.79
N LEU A 115 -19.19 3.25 2.57
CA LEU A 115 -18.31 3.47 1.43
C LEU A 115 -19.06 3.34 0.10
N GLN A 116 -19.89 2.30 -0.03
CA GLN A 116 -20.63 2.03 -1.24
C GLN A 116 -21.69 3.10 -1.51
N GLU A 117 -22.53 3.44 -0.50
CA GLU A 117 -23.65 4.35 -0.67
C GLU A 117 -23.22 5.82 -0.79
N ALA A 118 -22.25 6.26 0.02
CA ALA A 118 -21.68 7.60 -0.07
C ALA A 118 -20.65 7.71 -1.20
N GLY A 119 -20.23 6.56 -1.77
CA GLY A 119 -19.23 6.46 -2.82
C GLY A 119 -17.87 6.95 -2.40
N LEU A 120 -17.47 6.63 -1.19
CA LEU A 120 -16.20 6.97 -0.58
C LEU A 120 -15.20 5.82 -0.74
N GLU A 121 -13.92 6.17 -0.55
CA GLU A 121 -12.83 5.22 -0.41
C GLU A 121 -12.42 5.09 1.05
N LEU A 122 -11.74 4.02 1.41
CA LEU A 122 -11.13 3.87 2.73
C LEU A 122 -10.26 5.08 3.09
N GLU A 123 -9.46 5.55 2.14
CA GLU A 123 -8.59 6.72 2.31
C GLU A 123 -9.35 8.00 2.68
N ASP A 124 -10.58 8.19 2.21
CA ASP A 124 -11.41 9.34 2.55
C ASP A 124 -11.84 9.29 4.02
N VAL A 125 -12.29 8.13 4.50
CA VAL A 125 -12.69 7.92 5.90
C VAL A 125 -11.48 8.07 6.83
N TYR A 126 -10.37 7.39 6.51
CA TYR A 126 -9.16 7.35 7.35
C TYR A 126 -8.22 8.54 7.16
N ARG A 127 -8.60 9.54 6.37
CA ARG A 127 -7.84 10.80 6.23
C ARG A 127 -7.96 11.69 7.46
N SER A 128 -9.08 11.66 8.14
CA SER A 128 -9.42 12.58 9.22
C SER A 128 -9.96 11.87 10.46
N GLY A 129 -9.48 10.67 10.74
CA GLY A 129 -9.88 9.89 11.90
C GLY A 129 -10.16 8.42 11.59
N SER A 130 -11.09 7.82 12.29
CA SER A 130 -11.48 6.43 12.19
C SER A 130 -12.98 6.27 11.87
N TRP A 131 -13.40 5.09 11.48
CA TRP A 131 -14.80 4.76 11.27
C TRP A 131 -15.61 4.83 12.57
N SER A 132 -15.12 4.25 13.67
CA SER A 132 -15.74 4.35 14.99
C SER A 132 -15.89 5.81 15.45
N GLY A 133 -14.86 6.63 15.22
CA GLY A 133 -14.91 8.06 15.50
C GLY A 133 -15.94 8.79 14.64
N LEU A 134 -16.10 8.43 13.35
CA LEU A 134 -17.11 9.00 12.47
C LEU A 134 -18.54 8.61 12.92
N GLN A 135 -18.74 7.36 13.33
CA GLN A 135 -20.00 6.89 13.89
C GLN A 135 -20.38 7.65 15.17
N ARG A 136 -19.40 7.93 16.06
CA ARG A 136 -19.66 8.75 17.26
C ARG A 136 -20.07 10.17 16.93
N ASP A 137 -19.37 10.81 15.98
CA ASP A 137 -19.73 12.15 15.53
C ASP A 137 -21.13 12.19 14.91
N ALA A 138 -21.53 11.10 14.24
CA ALA A 138 -22.89 10.92 13.70
C ALA A 138 -23.92 10.49 14.77
N ARG A 139 -23.52 10.39 16.04
CA ARG A 139 -24.38 9.98 17.19
C ARG A 139 -25.01 8.60 16.99
N LEU A 140 -24.33 7.71 16.30
CA LEU A 140 -24.74 6.32 16.16
C LEU A 140 -24.37 5.53 17.43
N GLU A 141 -25.05 4.40 17.62
CA GLU A 141 -24.74 3.48 18.71
C GLU A 141 -23.40 2.79 18.44
N VAL A 142 -22.40 3.05 19.29
CA VAL A 142 -21.04 2.51 19.26
C VAL A 142 -20.68 2.11 20.68
N PRO A 143 -19.94 1.00 20.88
CA PRO A 143 -19.47 0.62 22.22
C PRO A 143 -18.80 1.76 22.96
N ALA A 144 -18.86 1.75 24.31
CA ALA A 144 -18.27 2.80 25.14
C ALA A 144 -16.80 3.05 24.76
N PRO A 145 -16.33 4.32 24.70
CA PRO A 145 -14.98 4.64 24.30
C PRO A 145 -13.95 4.18 25.33
N GLY A 146 -12.88 3.57 24.85
CA GLY A 146 -11.71 3.34 25.67
C GLY A 146 -10.85 4.61 25.81
N PRO A 147 -9.87 4.63 26.74
CA PRO A 147 -9.12 5.84 27.09
C PRO A 147 -8.24 6.39 25.93
N TYR A 148 -7.89 5.57 24.97
CA TYR A 148 -7.01 5.91 23.85
C TYR A 148 -7.66 5.72 22.48
N GLU A 149 -8.99 5.56 22.41
CA GLU A 149 -9.71 5.19 21.19
C GLU A 149 -9.38 6.10 20.01
N THR A 150 -9.45 7.42 20.20
CA THR A 150 -9.13 8.38 19.14
C THR A 150 -7.69 8.22 18.64
N LEU A 151 -6.74 8.04 19.56
CA LEU A 151 -5.32 7.90 19.20
C LEU A 151 -5.02 6.63 18.41
N ILE A 152 -5.67 5.52 18.76
CA ILE A 152 -5.54 4.25 18.06
C ILE A 152 -6.28 4.35 16.72
N GLY A 153 -7.51 4.87 16.72
CA GLY A 153 -8.32 5.05 15.52
C GLY A 153 -7.62 5.89 14.44
N ASP A 154 -6.98 6.99 14.81
CA ASP A 154 -6.20 7.83 13.88
C ASP A 154 -5.02 7.06 13.24
N ARG A 155 -4.53 6.02 13.91
CA ARG A 155 -3.43 5.20 13.41
C ARG A 155 -3.87 4.05 12.49
N LEU A 156 -5.16 3.68 12.47
CA LEU A 156 -5.66 2.62 11.59
C LEU A 156 -5.43 2.93 10.10
N ALA A 157 -5.31 4.19 9.74
CA ALA A 157 -4.82 4.61 8.42
C ALA A 157 -3.48 3.97 8.03
N GLY A 158 -2.66 3.58 9.00
CA GLY A 158 -1.40 2.87 8.79
C GLY A 158 -1.57 1.44 8.29
N LEU A 159 -2.78 0.87 8.36
CA LEU A 159 -3.08 -0.49 7.87
C LEU A 159 -3.55 -0.52 6.41
N LEU A 160 -3.91 0.63 5.81
CA LEU A 160 -4.54 0.69 4.48
C LEU A 160 -3.65 0.17 3.34
N HIS A 161 -2.37 -0.03 3.59
CA HIS A 161 -1.43 -0.59 2.62
C HIS A 161 -1.38 -2.13 2.65
N VAL A 162 -1.96 -2.77 3.66
CA VAL A 162 -1.90 -4.23 3.84
C VAL A 162 -2.71 -4.91 2.74
N ASP A 163 -2.06 -5.77 1.97
CA ASP A 163 -2.59 -6.39 0.76
C ASP A 163 -2.13 -7.84 0.56
N ASP A 164 -1.79 -8.53 1.64
CA ASP A 164 -1.43 -9.94 1.59
C ASP A 164 -2.19 -10.78 2.62
N PRO A 165 -2.57 -12.02 2.26
CA PRO A 165 -3.35 -12.91 3.13
C PRO A 165 -2.66 -13.22 4.45
N LEU A 166 -1.32 -13.29 4.46
CA LEU A 166 -0.56 -13.66 5.65
C LEU A 166 -0.78 -12.67 6.82
N ARG A 167 -0.71 -11.36 6.53
CA ARG A 167 -0.98 -10.31 7.53
C ARG A 167 -2.47 -10.20 7.83
N LEU A 168 -3.33 -10.24 6.80
CA LEU A 168 -4.78 -10.09 6.94
C LEU A 168 -5.34 -11.20 7.85
N GLU A 169 -4.98 -12.47 7.62
CA GLU A 169 -5.36 -13.58 8.49
C GLU A 169 -4.86 -13.42 9.93
N ALA A 170 -3.63 -12.93 10.13
CA ALA A 170 -3.09 -12.69 11.47
C ALA A 170 -3.87 -11.56 12.18
N TYR A 171 -4.24 -10.50 11.47
CA TYR A 171 -5.01 -9.37 12.01
C TYR A 171 -6.47 -9.73 12.26
N GLU A 172 -7.07 -10.58 11.41
CA GLU A 172 -8.41 -11.14 11.64
C GLU A 172 -8.46 -11.96 12.94
N ARG A 173 -7.49 -12.87 13.13
CA ARG A 173 -7.36 -13.61 14.38
C ARG A 173 -7.16 -12.70 15.59
N LEU A 174 -6.35 -11.64 15.45
CA LEU A 174 -6.14 -10.64 16.49
C LEU A 174 -7.44 -9.91 16.84
N ALA A 175 -8.24 -9.51 15.85
CA ALA A 175 -9.54 -8.87 16.08
C ALA A 175 -10.60 -9.82 16.62
N ALA A 176 -10.47 -11.14 16.38
CA ALA A 176 -11.43 -12.13 16.87
C ALA A 176 -11.29 -12.39 18.36
N SER A 177 -10.06 -12.43 18.91
CA SER A 177 -9.83 -12.85 20.30
C SER A 177 -8.58 -12.22 20.92
N ALA A 178 -8.73 -11.74 22.16
CA ALA A 178 -7.61 -11.30 23.00
C ALA A 178 -6.66 -12.45 23.43
N SER A 179 -7.14 -13.70 23.39
CA SER A 179 -6.34 -14.87 23.81
C SER A 179 -5.50 -15.48 22.68
N VAL A 180 -5.64 -14.98 21.43
CA VAL A 180 -4.84 -15.43 20.28
C VAL A 180 -3.43 -14.84 20.36
N ILE A 181 -2.70 -15.21 21.36
CA ILE A 181 -1.31 -14.86 21.50
C ILE A 181 -0.48 -16.04 21.03
N GLN A 182 0.11 -15.94 19.81
CA GLN A 182 1.34 -16.61 19.43
C GLN A 182 1.26 -18.14 19.28
N ARG A 183 0.77 -18.60 18.15
CA ARG A 183 0.97 -20.01 17.78
C ARG A 183 2.42 -20.26 17.32
N THR A 184 3.04 -19.27 16.66
CA THR A 184 4.38 -19.40 16.08
C THR A 184 5.17 -18.09 16.23
N ASP A 185 6.51 -18.13 16.05
CA ASP A 185 7.34 -16.93 15.99
C ASP A 185 6.92 -16.01 14.83
N ALA A 186 6.47 -16.58 13.72
CA ALA A 186 5.94 -15.82 12.60
C ALA A 186 4.66 -15.03 12.98
N ASP A 187 3.69 -15.68 13.65
CA ASP A 187 2.48 -14.99 14.13
C ASP A 187 2.85 -13.85 15.10
N ARG A 188 3.79 -14.10 16.02
CA ARG A 188 4.27 -13.07 16.94
C ARG A 188 4.81 -11.85 16.21
N ARG A 189 5.63 -12.06 15.18
CA ARG A 189 6.22 -10.98 14.37
C ARG A 189 5.16 -10.21 13.59
N LEU A 190 4.15 -10.87 13.03
CA LEU A 190 3.04 -10.24 12.32
C LEU A 190 2.21 -9.35 13.26
N VAL A 191 1.84 -9.86 14.44
CA VAL A 191 1.09 -9.08 15.44
C VAL A 191 1.95 -7.95 16.01
N THR A 192 3.27 -8.13 16.12
CA THR A 192 4.20 -7.03 16.46
C THR A 192 4.20 -5.95 15.37
N GLY A 193 4.13 -6.33 14.08
CA GLY A 193 3.97 -5.38 12.96
C GLY A 193 2.67 -4.58 13.08
N PHE A 194 1.56 -5.24 13.41
CA PHE A 194 0.31 -4.55 13.72
C PHE A 194 0.46 -3.51 14.82
N HIS A 195 1.15 -3.86 15.91
CA HIS A 195 1.39 -2.92 17.02
C HIS A 195 2.08 -1.63 16.52
N PHE A 196 3.18 -1.73 15.78
CA PHE A 196 3.90 -0.55 15.29
C PHE A 196 3.11 0.26 14.26
N ALA A 197 2.21 -0.38 13.51
CA ALA A 197 1.31 0.31 12.58
C ALA A 197 0.17 1.05 13.29
N ALA A 198 -0.52 0.39 14.23
CA ALA A 198 -1.80 0.84 14.78
C ALA A 198 -1.72 1.44 16.19
N ILE A 199 -0.72 1.10 17.00
CA ILE A 199 -0.61 1.60 18.38
C ILE A 199 0.34 2.81 18.43
N PRO A 200 -0.11 3.97 18.91
CA PRO A 200 0.74 5.16 19.04
C PRO A 200 1.88 4.93 20.04
N SER A 201 3.10 5.34 19.67
CA SER A 201 4.31 5.16 20.51
C SER A 201 4.21 5.82 21.90
N LYS A 202 3.40 6.87 22.04
CA LYS A 202 3.18 7.55 23.32
C LYS A 202 2.37 6.74 24.34
N ILE A 203 1.64 5.68 23.90
CA ILE A 203 0.92 4.77 24.81
C ILE A 203 1.90 3.74 25.40
N ALA A 204 2.92 3.35 24.63
CA ALA A 204 4.08 2.55 24.99
C ALA A 204 3.79 1.27 25.81
N PRO A 205 2.94 0.33 25.35
CA PRO A 205 2.92 -1.00 25.95
C PRO A 205 4.31 -1.64 25.82
N LYS A 206 4.73 -2.34 26.88
CA LYS A 206 6.08 -2.91 26.97
C LYS A 206 6.19 -4.32 26.42
N THR A 207 5.06 -4.97 26.22
CA THR A 207 4.98 -6.35 25.73
C THR A 207 3.87 -6.49 24.68
N LEU A 208 3.98 -7.56 23.89
CA LEU A 208 2.92 -7.90 22.93
C LEU A 208 1.60 -8.20 23.64
N ALA A 209 1.64 -8.87 24.80
CA ALA A 209 0.46 -9.15 25.60
C ALA A 209 -0.26 -7.89 26.07
N GLU A 210 0.49 -6.89 26.54
CA GLU A 210 -0.06 -5.58 26.91
C GLU A 210 -0.66 -4.87 25.70
N SER A 211 -0.01 -4.95 24.54
CA SER A 211 -0.52 -4.35 23.30
C SER A 211 -1.83 -4.99 22.85
N VAL A 212 -1.94 -6.31 22.91
CA VAL A 212 -3.18 -7.03 22.57
C VAL A 212 -4.27 -6.72 23.58
N ALA A 213 -3.97 -6.73 24.87
CA ALA A 213 -4.93 -6.36 25.91
C ALA A 213 -5.42 -4.91 25.73
N LEU A 214 -4.50 -3.98 25.40
CA LEU A 214 -4.84 -2.60 25.09
C LEU A 214 -5.81 -2.51 23.92
N LEU A 215 -5.55 -3.21 22.80
CA LEU A 215 -6.46 -3.22 21.64
C LEU A 215 -7.87 -3.67 22.05
N HIS A 216 -7.98 -4.77 22.79
CA HIS A 216 -9.27 -5.33 23.21
C HIS A 216 -9.96 -4.53 24.32
N ALA A 217 -9.26 -3.63 25.01
CA ALA A 217 -9.89 -2.62 25.87
C ALA A 217 -10.64 -1.52 25.08
N HIS A 218 -10.60 -1.56 23.75
CA HIS A 218 -11.26 -0.63 22.84
C HIS A 218 -12.20 -1.37 21.87
N PRO A 219 -13.38 -1.84 22.35
CA PRO A 219 -14.25 -2.71 21.55
C PRO A 219 -14.73 -2.06 20.26
N ALA A 220 -14.92 -0.73 20.21
CA ALA A 220 -15.26 -0.03 18.97
C ALA A 220 -14.17 -0.15 17.90
N ILE A 221 -12.89 -0.10 18.29
CA ILE A 221 -11.75 -0.31 17.38
C ILE A 221 -11.69 -1.76 16.90
N VAL A 222 -11.98 -2.70 17.79
CA VAL A 222 -12.02 -4.14 17.41
C VAL A 222 -13.15 -4.40 16.41
N GLU A 223 -14.33 -3.82 16.61
CA GLU A 223 -15.44 -3.91 15.64
C GLU A 223 -15.06 -3.27 14.30
N GLU A 224 -14.42 -2.09 14.33
CA GLU A 224 -13.93 -1.42 13.14
C GLU A 224 -12.93 -2.27 12.37
N LEU A 225 -11.99 -2.93 13.05
CA LEU A 225 -11.04 -3.84 12.41
C LEU A 225 -11.73 -5.03 11.73
N ARG A 226 -12.79 -5.58 12.32
CA ARG A 226 -13.57 -6.67 11.73
C ARG A 226 -14.29 -6.25 10.44
N GLU A 227 -14.61 -4.97 10.29
CA GLU A 227 -15.17 -4.42 9.05
C GLU A 227 -14.08 -4.01 8.05
N LEU A 228 -12.92 -3.50 8.53
CA LEU A 228 -11.83 -3.02 7.70
C LEU A 228 -11.04 -4.15 7.03
N ILE A 229 -10.71 -5.22 7.77
CA ILE A 229 -9.83 -6.29 7.27
C ILE A 229 -10.39 -6.97 6.01
N PRO A 230 -11.67 -7.36 5.94
CA PRO A 230 -12.26 -7.90 4.72
C PRO A 230 -12.17 -6.96 3.52
N LEU A 231 -12.35 -5.65 3.74
CA LEU A 231 -12.24 -4.65 2.67
C LEU A 231 -10.79 -4.51 2.15
N LEU A 232 -9.79 -4.71 3.03
CA LEU A 232 -8.38 -4.74 2.60
C LEU A 232 -8.09 -6.00 1.76
N ASP A 233 -8.69 -7.13 2.11
CA ASP A 233 -8.55 -8.38 1.35
C ASP A 233 -9.17 -8.27 -0.05
N GLU A 234 -10.39 -7.73 -0.13
CA GLU A 234 -11.07 -7.47 -1.41
C GLU A 234 -10.31 -6.52 -2.35
N ARG A 235 -9.45 -5.65 -1.81
CA ARG A 235 -8.61 -4.72 -2.58
C ARG A 235 -7.31 -5.33 -3.09
N SER A 236 -6.99 -6.56 -2.69
CA SER A 236 -5.78 -7.26 -3.15
C SER A 236 -5.91 -7.66 -4.62
N GLU A 237 -5.27 -6.90 -5.53
CA GLU A 237 -5.42 -7.04 -6.98
C GLU A 237 -4.41 -8.01 -7.61
N HIS A 238 -3.42 -8.48 -6.86
CA HIS A 238 -2.34 -9.31 -7.39
C HIS A 238 -1.96 -10.46 -6.45
N LEU A 239 -1.39 -11.50 -7.05
CA LEU A 239 -0.91 -12.66 -6.31
C LEU A 239 0.35 -12.31 -5.51
N THR A 240 0.34 -12.67 -4.25
CA THR A 240 1.50 -12.60 -3.37
C THR A 240 2.08 -13.99 -3.13
N TYR A 241 3.37 -14.06 -2.78
CA TYR A 241 4.06 -15.32 -2.57
C TYR A 241 4.84 -15.28 -1.25
N PRO A 242 4.84 -16.36 -0.45
CA PRO A 242 5.62 -16.41 0.77
C PRO A 242 7.12 -16.26 0.49
N LEU A 243 7.83 -15.62 1.41
CA LEU A 243 9.29 -15.50 1.35
C LEU A 243 9.93 -16.68 2.08
N ASP A 244 10.53 -17.57 1.32
CA ASP A 244 11.35 -18.67 1.83
C ASP A 244 12.83 -18.42 1.51
N LEU A 245 13.65 -18.26 2.54
CA LEU A 245 15.09 -18.07 2.39
C LEU A 245 15.85 -19.37 2.62
N ALA A 246 16.72 -19.73 1.70
CA ALA A 246 17.61 -20.89 1.88
C ALA A 246 18.63 -20.60 2.99
N ARG A 247 18.81 -21.54 3.92
CA ARG A 247 19.92 -21.48 4.89
C ARG A 247 21.09 -22.32 4.41
N PRO A 248 22.32 -21.98 4.78
CA PRO A 248 23.49 -22.84 4.54
C PRO A 248 23.32 -24.23 5.16
N THR A 249 22.52 -24.34 6.21
CA THR A 249 22.21 -25.59 6.92
C THR A 249 21.11 -26.45 6.26
N GLY A 250 20.56 -26.02 5.12
CA GLY A 250 19.58 -26.77 4.34
C GLY A 250 18.11 -26.62 4.78
N SER A 251 17.82 -26.12 5.98
CA SER A 251 16.43 -25.88 6.40
C SER A 251 15.96 -24.50 5.97
N PRO A 252 14.81 -24.36 5.26
CA PRO A 252 14.31 -23.05 4.86
C PRO A 252 13.96 -22.19 6.08
N LEU A 253 14.35 -20.92 6.05
CA LEU A 253 13.90 -19.93 7.00
C LEU A 253 12.70 -19.19 6.40
N ARG A 254 11.52 -19.41 6.95
CA ARG A 254 10.35 -18.68 6.58
C ARG A 254 10.31 -17.34 7.32
N VAL A 255 10.49 -16.26 6.57
CA VAL A 255 10.29 -14.90 7.06
C VAL A 255 8.83 -14.54 6.77
N PRO A 256 8.06 -14.01 7.75
CA PRO A 256 6.64 -13.69 7.54
C PRO A 256 6.46 -12.41 6.70
N LEU A 257 6.90 -12.47 5.45
CA LEU A 257 6.74 -11.47 4.40
C LEU A 257 6.22 -12.13 3.13
N SER A 258 5.43 -11.40 2.40
CA SER A 258 4.90 -11.81 1.10
C SER A 258 5.55 -11.01 -0.02
N VAL A 259 6.15 -11.71 -0.99
CA VAL A 259 6.66 -11.11 -2.22
C VAL A 259 5.48 -10.55 -3.01
N HIS A 260 5.65 -9.39 -3.62
CA HIS A 260 4.68 -8.56 -4.32
C HIS A 260 3.73 -7.77 -3.41
N ALA A 261 3.67 -8.05 -2.12
CA ALA A 261 2.90 -7.25 -1.17
C ALA A 261 3.60 -5.92 -0.84
N ARG A 262 2.80 -4.98 -0.35
CA ARG A 262 3.26 -3.67 0.11
C ARG A 262 3.62 -3.72 1.59
N HIS A 263 4.79 -3.21 1.94
CA HIS A 263 5.31 -3.22 3.30
C HIS A 263 5.88 -1.85 3.68
N THR A 264 5.67 -1.43 4.90
CA THR A 264 6.44 -0.33 5.50
C THR A 264 7.82 -0.85 5.95
N VAL A 265 8.73 0.05 6.26
CA VAL A 265 10.03 -0.35 6.85
C VAL A 265 9.80 -1.10 8.17
N ASP A 266 8.83 -0.68 8.97
CA ASP A 266 8.52 -1.31 10.25
C ASP A 266 7.98 -2.73 10.09
N ASP A 267 7.12 -2.98 9.08
CA ASP A 267 6.67 -4.33 8.74
C ASP A 267 7.85 -5.25 8.41
N VAL A 268 8.78 -4.75 7.60
CA VAL A 268 9.97 -5.54 7.22
C VAL A 268 10.86 -5.81 8.42
N LEU A 269 11.14 -4.79 9.23
CA LEU A 269 12.01 -4.94 10.40
C LEU A 269 11.41 -5.87 11.47
N THR A 270 10.10 -5.83 11.67
CA THR A 270 9.41 -6.77 12.57
C THR A 270 9.42 -8.19 12.03
N ALA A 271 9.21 -8.37 10.72
CA ALA A 271 9.25 -9.68 10.07
C ALA A 271 10.64 -10.35 10.19
N PHE A 272 11.72 -9.56 10.17
CA PHE A 272 13.08 -10.04 10.40
C PHE A 272 13.45 -10.12 11.91
N GLY A 273 12.57 -9.69 12.82
CA GLY A 273 12.84 -9.66 14.27
C GLY A 273 13.91 -8.63 14.67
N MET A 274 14.12 -7.63 13.81
CA MET A 274 15.03 -6.50 14.05
C MET A 274 14.34 -5.37 14.83
N LEU A 275 13.01 -5.30 14.78
CA LEU A 275 12.16 -4.39 15.55
C LEU A 275 11.22 -5.21 16.42
N ASP A 276 11.23 -4.95 17.72
CA ASP A 276 10.37 -5.59 18.72
C ASP A 276 10.22 -4.65 19.94
N PHE A 277 9.40 -4.99 20.93
CA PHE A 277 9.21 -4.21 22.16
C PHE A 277 10.51 -3.89 22.91
N ASN A 278 11.50 -4.76 22.81
CA ASN A 278 12.81 -4.63 23.45
C ASN A 278 13.95 -4.31 22.46
N LYS A 279 13.64 -4.09 21.19
CA LYS A 279 14.63 -3.81 20.15
C LYS A 279 14.18 -2.62 19.32
N THR A 280 14.99 -1.58 19.29
CA THR A 280 14.84 -0.47 18.36
C THR A 280 15.77 -0.68 17.18
N ALA A 281 15.22 -0.79 15.98
CA ALA A 281 16.04 -0.87 14.79
C ALA A 281 16.46 0.53 14.33
N TRP A 282 17.72 0.64 13.88
CA TRP A 282 18.18 1.85 13.21
C TRP A 282 17.53 1.97 11.85
N LYS A 283 16.62 2.94 11.69
CA LYS A 283 15.88 3.19 10.45
C LYS A 283 16.72 4.03 9.46
N GLN A 284 17.92 3.55 9.09
CA GLN A 284 18.61 4.14 7.96
C GLN A 284 17.90 3.76 6.65
N THR A 285 17.62 4.75 5.83
CA THR A 285 17.07 4.56 4.49
C THR A 285 18.16 4.09 3.53
N GLY A 286 17.86 3.12 2.69
CA GLY A 286 18.72 2.58 1.66
C GLY A 286 18.96 1.10 1.80
N VAL A 287 19.97 0.66 2.53
CA VAL A 287 20.27 -0.76 2.74
C VAL A 287 20.33 -1.07 4.22
N ILE A 288 19.61 -2.11 4.63
CA ILE A 288 19.67 -2.67 5.99
C ILE A 288 20.19 -4.09 5.89
N ARG A 289 21.17 -4.42 6.73
CA ARG A 289 21.74 -5.75 6.79
C ARG A 289 21.12 -6.55 7.92
N ASP A 290 20.63 -7.76 7.59
CA ASP A 290 20.25 -8.77 8.60
C ASP A 290 21.27 -9.90 8.59
N GLU A 291 22.01 -10.03 9.70
CA GLU A 291 23.05 -11.05 9.86
C GLU A 291 22.43 -12.44 10.11
N GLN A 292 21.25 -12.52 10.73
CA GLN A 292 20.60 -13.79 11.08
C GLN A 292 20.20 -14.60 9.85
N THR A 293 19.68 -13.91 8.84
CA THR A 293 19.25 -14.51 7.57
C THR A 293 20.29 -14.36 6.48
N ASN A 294 21.42 -13.69 6.77
CA ASN A 294 22.43 -13.31 5.79
C ASN A 294 21.85 -12.50 4.62
N SER A 295 20.90 -11.59 4.91
CA SER A 295 20.17 -10.82 3.91
C SER A 295 20.56 -9.35 3.89
N ASP A 296 20.63 -8.76 2.71
CA ASP A 296 20.71 -7.32 2.48
C ASP A 296 19.35 -6.82 1.96
N LEU A 297 18.69 -5.95 2.72
CA LEU A 297 17.36 -5.41 2.44
C LEU A 297 17.52 -4.06 1.76
N PHE A 298 17.19 -3.97 0.48
CA PHE A 298 17.36 -2.76 -0.32
C PHE A 298 16.04 -2.00 -0.40
N PHE A 299 15.99 -0.80 0.19
CA PHE A 299 14.84 0.10 0.14
C PHE A 299 15.07 1.19 -0.90
N VAL A 300 14.40 1.06 -2.04
CA VAL A 300 14.62 1.90 -3.21
C VAL A 300 13.40 2.81 -3.45
N THR A 301 13.64 4.11 -3.63
CA THR A 301 12.65 5.07 -4.12
C THR A 301 13.07 5.52 -5.51
N LEU A 302 12.21 5.34 -6.52
CA LEU A 302 12.53 5.61 -7.92
C LEU A 302 12.56 7.11 -8.21
N GLU A 303 11.47 7.81 -7.96
CA GLU A 303 11.37 9.26 -8.12
C GLU A 303 12.05 9.96 -6.94
N LYS A 304 13.18 10.60 -7.18
CA LYS A 304 13.96 11.34 -6.19
C LYS A 304 13.97 12.82 -6.58
N SER A 305 13.26 13.65 -5.81
CA SER A 305 13.29 15.09 -6.01
C SER A 305 14.49 15.70 -5.28
N GLU A 306 15.10 16.74 -5.85
CA GLU A 306 16.21 17.50 -5.22
C GLU A 306 15.81 18.13 -3.88
N ARG A 307 14.50 18.31 -3.63
CA ARG A 307 13.98 18.83 -2.35
C ARG A 307 14.04 17.83 -1.21
N GLU A 308 14.05 16.52 -1.52
CA GLU A 308 13.98 15.44 -0.54
C GLU A 308 15.29 14.66 -0.40
N TYR A 309 16.22 14.81 -1.35
CA TYR A 309 17.48 14.06 -1.42
C TYR A 309 18.64 15.01 -1.74
N SER A 310 19.79 14.77 -1.11
CA SER A 310 21.02 15.49 -1.46
C SER A 310 21.53 15.07 -2.84
N PRO A 311 22.30 15.91 -3.55
CA PRO A 311 22.87 15.55 -4.87
C PRO A 311 23.66 14.26 -4.87
N SER A 312 24.32 13.91 -3.75
CA SER A 312 25.07 12.66 -3.58
C SER A 312 24.21 11.40 -3.43
N THR A 313 22.89 11.55 -3.29
CA THR A 313 21.93 10.44 -3.12
C THR A 313 20.92 10.33 -4.27
N LEU A 314 21.09 11.09 -5.34
CA LEU A 314 20.30 11.01 -6.58
C LEU A 314 20.79 9.86 -7.46
N TYR A 315 20.63 8.61 -6.99
CA TYR A 315 20.96 7.41 -7.76
C TYR A 315 19.92 7.15 -8.85
N LYS A 316 20.37 6.58 -9.98
CA LYS A 316 19.50 6.18 -11.08
C LYS A 316 19.06 4.73 -10.88
N ASP A 317 17.93 4.55 -10.18
CA ASP A 317 17.34 3.24 -9.97
C ASP A 317 16.11 3.08 -10.88
N TYR A 318 16.01 1.97 -11.63
CA TYR A 318 14.89 1.76 -12.56
C TYR A 318 14.67 0.29 -12.91
N ALA A 319 13.45 -0.03 -13.32
CA ALA A 319 13.10 -1.34 -13.86
C ALA A 319 13.48 -1.44 -15.34
N ILE A 320 14.42 -2.32 -15.67
CA ILE A 320 14.85 -2.57 -17.07
C ILE A 320 13.77 -3.37 -17.79
N SER A 321 13.31 -4.45 -17.18
CA SER A 321 12.27 -5.34 -17.67
C SER A 321 11.45 -5.89 -16.48
N PRO A 322 10.38 -6.66 -16.69
CA PRO A 322 9.67 -7.28 -15.58
C PRO A 322 10.54 -8.14 -14.65
N THR A 323 11.69 -8.63 -15.13
CA THR A 323 12.58 -9.50 -14.38
C THR A 323 13.97 -8.91 -14.11
N LEU A 324 14.26 -7.72 -14.61
CA LEU A 324 15.57 -7.08 -14.44
C LEU A 324 15.41 -5.69 -13.82
N PHE A 325 16.24 -5.43 -12.80
CA PHE A 325 16.23 -4.16 -12.06
C PHE A 325 17.65 -3.57 -11.99
N HIS A 326 17.77 -2.28 -12.32
CA HIS A 326 19.00 -1.51 -12.15
C HIS A 326 18.99 -0.81 -10.79
N TRP A 327 20.11 -0.90 -10.06
CA TRP A 327 20.29 -0.25 -8.77
C TRP A 327 21.71 0.27 -8.60
N GLU A 328 21.85 1.44 -8.02
CA GLU A 328 23.16 2.02 -7.67
C GLU A 328 23.45 1.91 -6.18
N SER A 329 24.66 1.46 -5.85
CA SER A 329 25.12 1.36 -4.47
C SER A 329 25.30 2.76 -3.84
N GLN A 330 25.49 2.80 -2.53
CA GLN A 330 25.92 4.02 -1.86
C GLN A 330 27.22 4.57 -2.47
N SER A 331 27.34 5.90 -2.57
CA SER A 331 28.49 6.60 -3.15
C SER A 331 29.85 6.28 -2.50
N THR A 332 29.84 5.72 -1.28
CA THR A 332 31.04 5.29 -0.56
C THR A 332 31.44 3.84 -0.83
N THR A 333 30.56 3.05 -1.49
CA THR A 333 30.78 1.62 -1.74
C THR A 333 31.69 1.41 -2.95
N THR A 334 32.78 0.67 -2.76
CA THR A 334 33.69 0.26 -3.84
C THR A 334 33.56 -1.21 -4.13
N GLN A 335 33.91 -1.63 -5.35
CA GLN A 335 33.95 -3.05 -5.71
C GLN A 335 34.83 -3.88 -4.76
N ARG A 336 35.94 -3.32 -4.28
CA ARG A 336 36.89 -3.99 -3.37
C ARG A 336 36.45 -3.95 -1.90
N SER A 337 35.48 -3.14 -1.54
CA SER A 337 35.00 -3.06 -0.16
C SER A 337 34.28 -4.36 0.27
N LYS A 338 34.26 -4.64 1.58
CA LYS A 338 33.50 -5.80 2.13
C LYS A 338 32.05 -5.81 1.65
N THR A 339 31.42 -4.63 1.59
CA THR A 339 30.03 -4.46 1.13
C THR A 339 29.89 -4.74 -0.36
N GLY A 340 30.76 -4.17 -1.23
CA GLY A 340 30.74 -4.43 -2.67
C GLY A 340 30.96 -5.91 -3.00
N GLN A 341 31.95 -6.53 -2.35
CA GLN A 341 32.23 -7.96 -2.51
C GLN A 341 31.08 -8.84 -1.99
N ARG A 342 30.33 -8.41 -0.93
CA ARG A 342 29.15 -9.12 -0.45
C ARG A 342 28.04 -9.08 -1.49
N TYR A 343 27.78 -7.94 -2.12
CA TYR A 343 26.76 -7.82 -3.17
C TYR A 343 27.12 -8.65 -4.40
N ILE A 344 28.35 -8.57 -4.89
CA ILE A 344 28.80 -9.30 -6.08
C ILE A 344 28.74 -10.82 -5.87
N HIS A 345 29.11 -11.29 -4.69
CA HIS A 345 29.26 -12.72 -4.39
C HIS A 345 28.21 -13.24 -3.40
N HIS A 346 27.04 -12.56 -3.25
CA HIS A 346 26.04 -12.91 -2.24
C HIS A 346 25.61 -14.38 -2.30
N ARG A 347 25.31 -14.92 -3.50
CA ARG A 347 24.90 -16.32 -3.67
C ARG A 347 25.96 -17.30 -3.19
N ASN A 348 27.21 -17.12 -3.60
CA ASN A 348 28.31 -18.00 -3.21
C ASN A 348 28.61 -17.97 -1.71
N ARG A 349 28.11 -16.93 -1.01
CA ARG A 349 28.25 -16.76 0.43
C ARG A 349 26.95 -17.11 1.18
N GLY A 350 25.98 -17.73 0.50
CA GLY A 350 24.67 -18.06 1.07
C GLY A 350 23.87 -16.83 1.54
N GLY A 351 24.11 -15.67 0.90
CA GLY A 351 23.43 -14.41 1.20
C GLY A 351 22.27 -14.14 0.25
N HIS A 352 21.38 -13.25 0.66
CA HIS A 352 20.19 -12.86 -0.08
C HIS A 352 20.17 -11.35 -0.32
N ILE A 353 19.75 -10.93 -1.51
CA ILE A 353 19.43 -9.55 -1.84
C ILE A 353 17.92 -9.45 -1.98
N LEU A 354 17.29 -8.60 -1.19
CA LEU A 354 15.83 -8.45 -1.15
C LEU A 354 15.45 -7.01 -1.53
N LEU A 355 14.68 -6.85 -2.61
CA LEU A 355 14.37 -5.55 -3.20
C LEU A 355 12.97 -5.07 -2.79
N PHE A 356 12.93 -3.97 -2.03
CA PHE A 356 11.74 -3.23 -1.63
C PHE A 356 11.72 -1.91 -2.39
N VAL A 357 10.78 -1.73 -3.30
CA VAL A 357 10.77 -0.59 -4.23
C VAL A 357 9.46 0.18 -4.12
N ARG A 358 9.54 1.52 -4.13
CA ARG A 358 8.37 2.38 -4.24
C ARG A 358 8.57 3.43 -5.33
N PRO A 359 7.51 3.84 -6.05
CA PRO A 359 7.61 4.87 -7.08
C PRO A 359 8.10 6.21 -6.52
N ARG A 360 7.52 6.67 -5.42
CA ARG A 360 7.83 7.96 -4.75
C ARG A 360 7.75 7.84 -3.23
N LYS A 361 8.36 8.79 -2.53
CA LYS A 361 8.40 8.78 -1.06
C LYS A 361 7.05 9.09 -0.42
N LYS A 362 6.33 10.07 -0.99
CA LYS A 362 5.02 10.51 -0.48
C LYS A 362 3.98 10.55 -1.58
N GLN A 363 2.75 10.21 -1.23
CA GLN A 363 1.56 10.43 -2.04
C GLN A 363 0.45 10.97 -1.12
N ASP A 364 -0.20 12.07 -1.54
CA ASP A 364 -1.28 12.73 -0.78
C ASP A 364 -0.91 13.04 0.68
N GLY A 365 0.36 13.45 0.90
CA GLY A 365 0.92 13.78 2.23
C GLY A 365 1.34 12.59 3.09
N ARG A 366 1.04 11.36 2.68
CA ARG A 366 1.40 10.12 3.40
C ARG A 366 2.64 9.48 2.82
N THR A 367 3.46 8.89 3.67
CA THR A 367 4.60 8.07 3.23
C THR A 367 4.09 6.80 2.55
N MET A 368 4.55 6.55 1.33
CA MET A 368 4.18 5.33 0.59
C MET A 368 4.92 4.11 1.15
N PRO A 369 4.25 2.97 1.26
CA PRO A 369 4.88 1.68 1.50
C PRO A 369 5.76 1.29 0.30
N TYR A 370 6.59 0.30 0.50
CA TYR A 370 7.39 -0.33 -0.55
C TYR A 370 6.68 -1.59 -1.05
N THR A 371 6.65 -1.81 -2.34
CA THR A 371 6.33 -3.12 -2.91
C THR A 371 7.56 -4.00 -2.79
N PHE A 372 7.43 -5.16 -2.17
CA PHE A 372 8.49 -6.14 -2.11
C PHE A 372 8.54 -6.90 -3.44
N ILE A 373 9.41 -6.48 -4.36
CA ILE A 373 9.53 -7.11 -5.68
C ILE A 373 10.27 -8.45 -5.65
N GLY A 374 10.81 -8.83 -4.50
CA GLY A 374 11.30 -10.16 -4.20
C GLY A 374 12.82 -10.29 -4.06
N PRO A 375 13.28 -11.53 -3.87
CA PRO A 375 14.70 -11.86 -3.91
C PRO A 375 15.26 -11.68 -5.31
N ALA A 376 16.54 -11.24 -5.37
CA ALA A 376 17.22 -10.96 -6.61
C ALA A 376 18.63 -11.56 -6.66
N ASP A 377 19.03 -11.96 -7.85
CA ASP A 377 20.33 -12.55 -8.15
C ASP A 377 21.20 -11.56 -8.92
N TYR A 378 22.50 -11.57 -8.64
CA TYR A 378 23.47 -10.77 -9.35
C TYR A 378 23.57 -11.18 -10.83
N VAL A 379 23.57 -10.18 -11.71
CA VAL A 379 23.79 -10.35 -13.15
C VAL A 379 25.13 -9.72 -13.56
N SER A 380 25.26 -8.42 -13.34
CA SER A 380 26.45 -7.66 -13.73
C SER A 380 26.58 -6.39 -12.90
N HIS A 381 27.76 -5.76 -12.98
CA HIS A 381 27.99 -4.44 -12.41
C HIS A 381 28.93 -3.60 -13.28
N LYS A 382 28.88 -2.28 -13.10
CA LYS A 382 29.78 -1.30 -13.73
C LYS A 382 30.12 -0.19 -12.75
N GLY A 383 31.24 0.46 -12.97
CA GLY A 383 31.65 1.63 -12.19
C GLY A 383 32.14 1.31 -10.78
N ASP A 384 32.52 2.35 -10.07
CA ASP A 384 32.98 2.32 -8.69
C ASP A 384 32.62 3.68 -8.04
N ARG A 385 31.97 3.68 -6.87
CA ARG A 385 31.58 4.90 -6.10
C ARG A 385 30.61 5.87 -6.82
N PRO A 386 29.37 5.48 -7.18
CA PRO A 386 28.69 4.22 -6.86
C PRO A 386 29.00 3.10 -7.84
N ILE A 387 28.67 1.88 -7.46
CA ILE A 387 28.64 0.73 -8.34
C ILE A 387 27.21 0.58 -8.87
N SER A 388 27.07 0.57 -10.20
CA SER A 388 25.79 0.27 -10.86
C SER A 388 25.61 -1.23 -11.01
N PHE A 389 24.57 -1.79 -10.43
CA PHE A 389 24.26 -3.22 -10.48
C PHE A 389 23.05 -3.50 -11.36
N VAL A 390 23.08 -4.64 -12.02
CA VAL A 390 21.89 -5.27 -12.64
C VAL A 390 21.53 -6.51 -11.83
N TRP A 391 20.29 -6.54 -11.36
CA TRP A 391 19.71 -7.63 -10.57
C TRP A 391 18.67 -8.37 -11.38
N LYS A 392 18.65 -9.70 -11.31
CA LYS A 392 17.61 -10.56 -11.87
C LYS A 392 16.66 -10.99 -10.75
N LEU A 393 15.42 -10.58 -10.82
CA LEU A 393 14.39 -11.00 -9.89
C LEU A 393 14.09 -12.49 -10.06
N GLN A 394 13.85 -13.18 -8.96
CA GLN A 394 13.45 -14.59 -8.98
C GLN A 394 12.02 -14.78 -9.48
N ARG A 395 11.19 -13.74 -9.39
CA ARG A 395 9.83 -13.66 -9.95
C ARG A 395 9.66 -12.36 -10.74
N PRO A 396 8.92 -12.37 -11.87
CA PRO A 396 8.61 -11.14 -12.57
C PRO A 396 7.81 -10.18 -11.68
N MET A 397 8.09 -8.89 -11.73
CA MET A 397 7.27 -7.86 -11.09
C MET A 397 5.82 -7.93 -11.58
N PRO A 398 4.82 -7.61 -10.72
CA PRO A 398 3.44 -7.39 -11.16
C PRO A 398 3.38 -6.36 -12.30
N ALA A 399 2.53 -6.60 -13.30
CA ALA A 399 2.49 -5.79 -14.51
C ALA A 399 2.11 -4.33 -14.26
N ASP A 400 1.21 -4.09 -13.31
CA ASP A 400 0.79 -2.76 -12.85
C ASP A 400 1.95 -2.03 -12.17
N PHE A 401 2.67 -2.70 -11.27
CA PHE A 401 3.86 -2.15 -10.60
C PHE A 401 4.97 -1.83 -11.60
N PHE A 402 5.23 -2.73 -12.56
CA PHE A 402 6.24 -2.48 -13.60
C PHE A 402 5.93 -1.22 -14.43
N ARG A 403 4.64 -1.01 -14.78
CA ARG A 403 4.21 0.22 -15.47
C ARG A 403 4.45 1.46 -14.62
N GLN A 404 4.08 1.43 -13.34
CA GLN A 404 4.32 2.53 -12.39
C GLN A 404 5.82 2.81 -12.23
N ALA A 405 6.64 1.76 -12.10
CA ALA A 405 8.08 1.89 -11.95
C ALA A 405 8.73 2.53 -13.19
N LYS A 406 8.29 2.18 -14.40
CA LYS A 406 8.77 2.81 -15.63
C LYS A 406 8.43 4.30 -15.70
N VAL A 407 7.24 4.68 -15.31
CA VAL A 407 6.81 6.09 -15.31
C VAL A 407 7.58 6.90 -14.26
N ALA A 408 7.84 6.31 -13.08
CA ALA A 408 8.53 6.99 -11.98
C ALA A 408 10.04 7.18 -12.23
N SER A 409 10.64 6.39 -13.11
CA SER A 409 12.07 6.48 -13.43
C SER A 409 12.38 7.33 -14.68
N GLY A 410 11.37 7.91 -15.33
CA GLY A 410 11.50 8.82 -16.49
C GLY A 410 11.57 8.08 -17.78
#